data_5f930e15fd3cef58c2336776cbc44633
#
_entry.id   5f930e15fd3cef58c2336776cbc44633
#
_cell.length_a   1.000
_cell.length_b   1.000
_cell.length_c   1.000
_cell.angle_alpha   90.00
_cell.angle_beta   90.00
_cell.angle_gamma   90.00
#
_symmetry.space_group_name_H-M   'P 1'
#
loop_
_entity.id
_entity.type
_entity.pdbx_description
1 polymer ?
#
loop_
_entity_poly.entity_id
_entity_poly.type
_entity_poly.pdbx_seq_one_letter_code
_entity_poly.pdbx_strand_id
1 'polypeptide(L)'
;MDVRLPLTSAGLCLALLLGGCSPSDEKRQVSLEEKTAQFEKSLEAIKDPKLKDVVTELGGSLLLLERAQLKLDSKPVVTEYGEDALAVFKHYPTPQALVDTYINGLFVLHKESSSDYLTDLQPVFPLHFNAPGAFLFPHDLEWQSVTLSNKRVIAFQPEWSETDPGIQLSPSSSNLTNPDDLTVTYPFIEGLDVDKKHLPQPVSLQGKVEVIAPRRIYSFDLTKKDVGQTRTNDNLSVTLLKLEKNHAEIEFSNSAPPAPEVRDTPPNPLIVQARDTTGQFLSRSGAIHETAAQIAFYQKQLAQMQQQKAWSEAFEKQLEDDQRAFEKQQTRQYAKVYFNGPIDTLEVSLLDFSAVTVTRKNLDLPVRRFDPHTTEKAIQPLTLPVVVYDDQAATWLKGATLDENQLKKSISISQSIEDPSAARIDFDHPRSFNDELLGTSFNPGESPVTFFTQDSNGRRDGPIELPPEAYQVDPLRGSITYDLNLFAETPAYAVGSMPLFLATVDKQTYDAHQLPKGLALKGNELVVDLKLFPDQDWRFFAKDDSGNYLKEILSVSHDANAQGPGLFAVHYFYGQPTRLETYQRTNLTTVQYGFEVKLDKTEPGNLDQ
;
A
#
# COMPACT_ATOMS: atom_id res chain seq x y z
N MET A 1 -31.52 1.85 -12.44
CA MET A 1 -30.88 3.03 -11.82
C MET A 1 -30.44 2.57 -10.45
N ASP A 2 -29.16 2.26 -10.31
CA ASP A 2 -28.59 1.86 -9.03
C ASP A 2 -28.42 3.12 -8.18
N VAL A 3 -29.19 3.21 -7.10
CA VAL A 3 -28.99 4.25 -6.09
C VAL A 3 -27.72 3.87 -5.34
N ARG A 4 -26.59 4.33 -5.84
CA ARG A 4 -25.35 4.33 -5.07
C ARG A 4 -25.42 5.52 -4.12
N LEU A 5 -25.82 5.25 -2.88
CA LEU A 5 -25.53 6.19 -1.79
C LEU A 5 -24.02 6.49 -1.88
N PRO A 6 -23.59 7.74 -1.97
CA PRO A 6 -22.17 8.08 -2.06
C PRO A 6 -21.51 8.00 -0.68
N LEU A 7 -21.50 6.80 -0.10
CA LEU A 7 -20.41 6.43 0.77
C LEU A 7 -19.26 6.17 -0.19
N THR A 8 -18.48 7.22 -0.46
CA THR A 8 -17.28 7.12 -1.25
C THR A 8 -16.52 5.90 -0.78
N SER A 9 -16.42 4.91 -1.65
CA SER A 9 -15.49 3.80 -1.52
C SER A 9 -14.05 4.32 -1.66
N ALA A 10 -13.70 5.27 -0.78
CA ALA A 10 -12.32 5.56 -0.46
C ALA A 10 -11.83 4.30 0.23
N GLY A 11 -11.00 3.53 -0.50
CA GLY A 11 -10.52 2.24 -0.05
C GLY A 11 -10.03 2.32 1.39
N LEU A 12 -10.79 1.70 2.28
CA LEU A 12 -10.40 1.51 3.66
C LEU A 12 -9.35 0.40 3.67
N CYS A 13 -8.08 0.75 3.34
CA CYS A 13 -6.95 -0.09 3.74
C CYS A 13 -6.77 0.07 5.25
N LEU A 14 -7.59 -0.64 6.00
CA LEU A 14 -7.54 -0.67 7.46
C LEU A 14 -6.55 -1.76 7.87
N ALA A 15 -5.30 -1.37 8.12
CA ALA A 15 -4.38 -2.20 8.90
C ALA A 15 -4.83 -2.15 10.37
N LEU A 16 -5.28 -3.29 10.87
CA LEU A 16 -5.87 -3.43 12.20
C LEU A 16 -4.79 -3.82 13.24
N LEU A 17 -4.54 -3.01 14.24
CA LEU A 17 -3.56 -3.24 15.31
C LEU A 17 -4.23 -3.20 16.70
N LEU A 18 -4.08 -4.26 17.49
CA LEU A 18 -4.53 -4.31 18.89
C LEU A 18 -3.36 -4.06 19.85
N GLY A 19 -3.43 -2.99 20.61
CA GLY A 19 -2.59 -2.76 21.77
C GLY A 19 -3.45 -2.33 22.95
N GLY A 20 -3.09 -2.78 24.15
CA GLY A 20 -3.76 -2.68 25.44
C GLY A 20 -4.80 -1.58 25.61
N CYS A 21 -6.06 -1.95 25.65
CA CYS A 21 -7.19 -1.05 25.88
C CYS A 21 -7.16 -0.46 27.28
N SER A 22 -7.49 0.83 27.40
CA SER A 22 -7.78 1.44 28.69
C SER A 22 -9.18 0.97 29.18
N PRO A 23 -9.49 1.04 30.49
CA PRO A 23 -10.82 0.66 30.99
C PRO A 23 -11.99 1.43 30.34
N SER A 24 -11.73 2.58 29.72
CA SER A 24 -12.71 3.35 28.95
C SER A 24 -12.94 2.74 27.57
N ASP A 25 -11.95 2.10 26.98
CA ASP A 25 -12.00 1.50 25.65
C ASP A 25 -12.72 0.16 25.69
N GLU A 26 -12.51 -0.65 26.74
CA GLU A 26 -13.30 -1.87 26.98
C GLU A 26 -14.81 -1.58 27.08
N LYS A 27 -15.21 -0.50 27.79
CA LYS A 27 -16.61 -0.10 27.87
C LYS A 27 -17.17 0.33 26.51
N ARG A 28 -16.38 1.00 25.68
CA ARG A 28 -16.77 1.40 24.32
C ARG A 28 -16.89 0.18 23.40
N GLN A 29 -16.02 -0.79 23.54
CA GLN A 29 -16.06 -2.04 22.76
C GLN A 29 -17.31 -2.86 23.10
N VAL A 30 -17.59 -3.08 24.38
CA VAL A 30 -18.82 -3.75 24.83
C VAL A 30 -20.07 -3.02 24.33
N SER A 31 -20.08 -1.68 24.38
CA SER A 31 -21.18 -0.87 23.82
C SER A 31 -21.34 -1.04 22.30
N LEU A 32 -20.25 -1.25 21.55
CA LEU A 32 -20.30 -1.47 20.11
C LEU A 32 -20.83 -2.86 19.76
N GLU A 33 -20.42 -3.87 20.51
CA GLU A 33 -20.95 -5.25 20.39
C GLU A 33 -22.45 -5.28 20.66
N GLU A 34 -22.91 -4.62 21.74
CA GLU A 34 -24.34 -4.48 22.05
C GLU A 34 -25.11 -3.76 20.94
N LYS A 35 -24.55 -2.70 20.36
CA LYS A 35 -25.15 -1.99 19.22
C LYS A 35 -25.24 -2.87 17.98
N THR A 36 -24.20 -3.66 17.71
CA THR A 36 -24.16 -4.59 16.58
C THR A 36 -25.28 -5.62 16.73
N ALA A 37 -25.38 -6.29 17.88
CA ALA A 37 -26.43 -7.26 18.15
C ALA A 37 -27.86 -6.66 18.09
N GLN A 38 -28.03 -5.41 18.58
CA GLN A 38 -29.31 -4.71 18.46
C GLN A 38 -29.65 -4.38 17.01
N PHE A 39 -28.65 -3.97 16.21
CA PHE A 39 -28.84 -3.71 14.79
C PHE A 39 -29.25 -4.96 14.03
N GLU A 40 -28.55 -6.07 14.21
CA GLU A 40 -28.87 -7.37 13.59
C GLU A 40 -30.30 -7.81 13.94
N LYS A 41 -30.67 -7.74 15.22
CA LYS A 41 -32.05 -8.03 15.64
C LYS A 41 -33.06 -7.09 14.98
N SER A 42 -32.71 -5.84 14.69
CA SER A 42 -33.61 -4.91 14.01
C SER A 42 -33.85 -5.31 12.55
N LEU A 43 -32.83 -5.91 11.87
CA LEU A 43 -32.93 -6.40 10.49
C LEU A 43 -33.93 -7.58 10.35
N GLU A 44 -34.08 -8.41 11.37
CA GLU A 44 -35.06 -9.53 11.37
C GLU A 44 -36.50 -9.03 11.25
N ALA A 45 -36.79 -7.83 11.76
CA ALA A 45 -38.12 -7.24 11.70
C ALA A 45 -38.46 -6.66 10.31
N ILE A 46 -37.48 -6.43 9.44
CA ILE A 46 -37.66 -5.85 8.11
C ILE A 46 -38.01 -6.96 7.12
N LYS A 47 -39.23 -6.93 6.58
CA LYS A 47 -39.74 -7.95 5.63
C LYS A 47 -39.50 -7.58 4.16
N ASP A 48 -39.34 -6.31 3.85
CA ASP A 48 -39.11 -5.84 2.47
C ASP A 48 -37.64 -6.03 2.13
N PRO A 49 -37.29 -6.81 1.09
CA PRO A 49 -35.90 -7.14 0.77
C PRO A 49 -35.06 -5.90 0.43
N LYS A 50 -35.59 -5.00 -0.44
CA LYS A 50 -34.87 -3.79 -0.84
C LYS A 50 -34.59 -2.87 0.36
N LEU A 51 -35.59 -2.70 1.22
CA LEU A 51 -35.43 -1.91 2.45
C LEU A 51 -34.38 -2.56 3.38
N LYS A 52 -34.43 -3.89 3.52
CA LYS A 52 -33.48 -4.64 4.34
C LYS A 52 -32.04 -4.46 3.83
N ASP A 53 -31.83 -4.58 2.52
CA ASP A 53 -30.50 -4.42 1.90
C ASP A 53 -29.91 -3.01 2.16
N VAL A 54 -30.71 -1.96 1.90
CA VAL A 54 -30.26 -0.57 2.12
C VAL A 54 -30.00 -0.28 3.60
N VAL A 55 -30.84 -0.78 4.50
CA VAL A 55 -30.63 -0.65 5.96
C VAL A 55 -29.38 -1.40 6.39
N THR A 56 -29.13 -2.59 5.86
CA THR A 56 -27.93 -3.39 6.15
C THR A 56 -26.67 -2.66 5.70
N GLU A 57 -26.67 -2.11 4.49
CA GLU A 57 -25.53 -1.36 3.93
C GLU A 57 -25.21 -0.12 4.77
N LEU A 58 -26.21 0.74 5.03
CA LEU A 58 -25.99 1.97 5.77
C LEU A 58 -25.62 1.70 7.24
N GLY A 59 -26.36 0.81 7.92
CA GLY A 59 -26.12 0.46 9.32
C GLY A 59 -24.80 -0.27 9.51
N GLY A 60 -24.46 -1.20 8.61
CA GLY A 60 -23.16 -1.88 8.60
C GLY A 60 -22.01 -0.89 8.42
N SER A 61 -22.13 0.05 7.49
CA SER A 61 -21.13 1.09 7.26
C SER A 61 -20.93 2.00 8.48
N LEU A 62 -22.01 2.38 9.18
CA LEU A 62 -21.91 3.18 10.41
C LEU A 62 -21.23 2.41 11.54
N LEU A 63 -21.53 1.12 11.70
CA LEU A 63 -20.87 0.27 12.69
C LEU A 63 -19.39 0.05 12.37
N LEU A 64 -19.05 -0.15 11.10
CA LEU A 64 -17.66 -0.25 10.66
C LEU A 64 -16.89 1.05 10.92
N LEU A 65 -17.50 2.21 10.66
CA LEU A 65 -16.89 3.51 10.94
C LEU A 65 -16.66 3.70 12.45
N GLU A 66 -17.65 3.36 13.30
CA GLU A 66 -17.50 3.44 14.75
C GLU A 66 -16.42 2.49 15.27
N ARG A 67 -16.33 1.27 14.72
CA ARG A 67 -15.29 0.29 15.03
C ARG A 67 -13.89 0.80 14.61
N ALA A 68 -13.79 1.35 13.41
CA ALA A 68 -12.55 1.94 12.91
C ALA A 68 -12.07 3.10 13.80
N GLN A 69 -13.00 3.99 14.18
CA GLN A 69 -12.70 5.11 15.06
C GLN A 69 -12.24 4.64 16.44
N LEU A 70 -12.97 3.72 17.05
CA LEU A 70 -12.61 3.15 18.36
C LEU A 70 -11.20 2.57 18.33
N LYS A 71 -10.87 1.84 17.27
CA LYS A 71 -9.60 1.18 17.08
C LYS A 71 -8.45 2.19 16.92
N LEU A 72 -8.65 3.25 16.12
CA LEU A 72 -7.66 4.31 15.94
C LEU A 72 -7.46 5.12 17.25
N ASP A 73 -8.55 5.39 17.99
CA ASP A 73 -8.51 6.11 19.26
C ASP A 73 -7.81 5.28 20.37
N SER A 74 -7.97 3.96 20.37
CA SER A 74 -7.43 3.04 21.39
C SER A 74 -6.01 2.54 21.10
N LYS A 75 -5.51 2.78 19.88
CA LYS A 75 -4.18 2.32 19.48
C LYS A 75 -3.08 2.91 20.38
N PRO A 76 -2.17 2.08 20.93
CA PRO A 76 -1.01 2.60 21.65
C PRO A 76 -0.18 3.52 20.77
N VAL A 77 0.27 4.64 21.33
CA VAL A 77 1.12 5.58 20.61
C VAL A 77 2.55 5.04 20.62
N VAL A 78 2.87 4.21 19.64
CA VAL A 78 4.23 3.75 19.34
C VAL A 78 4.77 4.62 18.22
N THR A 79 6.00 5.15 18.37
CA THR A 79 6.60 5.97 17.33
C THR A 79 7.08 5.08 16.19
N GLU A 80 6.52 5.33 15.01
CA GLU A 80 6.94 4.73 13.75
C GLU A 80 7.11 5.84 12.73
N TYR A 81 8.23 5.80 12.00
CA TYR A 81 8.55 6.82 11.04
C TYR A 81 8.04 6.46 9.64
N GLY A 82 7.57 7.47 8.93
CA GLY A 82 7.07 7.41 7.55
C GLY A 82 7.95 8.20 6.60
N GLU A 83 7.52 8.24 5.35
CA GLU A 83 8.15 9.01 4.29
C GLU A 83 7.57 10.42 4.21
N ASP A 84 8.37 11.35 3.69
CA ASP A 84 7.85 12.62 3.21
C ASP A 84 7.08 12.40 1.90
N ALA A 85 5.75 12.41 1.95
CA ALA A 85 4.91 12.24 0.76
C ALA A 85 5.12 13.35 -0.29
N LEU A 86 5.74 14.46 0.09
CA LEU A 86 6.06 15.57 -0.79
C LEU A 86 7.56 15.68 -1.12
N ALA A 87 8.39 14.73 -0.69
CA ALA A 87 9.83 14.74 -0.94
C ALA A 87 10.13 14.95 -2.43
N VAL A 88 9.41 14.25 -3.29
CA VAL A 88 9.53 14.37 -4.75
C VAL A 88 9.29 15.80 -5.24
N PHE A 89 8.28 16.51 -4.67
CA PHE A 89 7.96 17.89 -5.09
C PHE A 89 8.98 18.91 -4.63
N LYS A 90 9.66 18.66 -3.52
CA LYS A 90 10.67 19.59 -2.99
C LYS A 90 11.88 19.73 -3.92
N HIS A 91 12.11 18.74 -4.78
CA HIS A 91 13.19 18.75 -5.76
C HIS A 91 12.80 19.39 -7.11
N TYR A 92 11.52 19.65 -7.34
CA TYR A 92 11.04 20.23 -8.59
C TYR A 92 10.40 21.60 -8.35
N PRO A 93 10.74 22.61 -9.16
CA PRO A 93 10.23 23.98 -8.96
C PRO A 93 8.72 24.10 -9.19
N THR A 94 8.13 23.18 -9.94
CA THR A 94 6.69 23.16 -10.25
C THR A 94 6.19 21.74 -10.44
N PRO A 95 4.89 21.46 -10.22
CA PRO A 95 4.29 20.18 -10.57
C PRO A 95 4.51 19.77 -12.02
N GLN A 96 4.52 20.74 -12.97
CA GLN A 96 4.79 20.46 -14.38
C GLN A 96 6.21 19.94 -14.61
N ALA A 97 7.21 20.50 -13.94
CA ALA A 97 8.59 20.02 -14.04
C ALA A 97 8.71 18.57 -13.56
N LEU A 98 7.95 18.19 -12.53
CA LEU A 98 7.83 16.80 -12.09
C LEU A 98 7.22 15.90 -13.16
N VAL A 99 6.10 16.34 -13.78
CA VAL A 99 5.42 15.58 -14.85
C VAL A 99 6.36 15.37 -16.05
N ASP A 100 7.05 16.43 -16.48
CA ASP A 100 7.98 16.35 -17.61
C ASP A 100 9.12 15.36 -17.33
N THR A 101 9.63 15.38 -16.12
CA THR A 101 10.65 14.47 -15.64
C THR A 101 10.16 13.02 -15.61
N TYR A 102 8.97 12.81 -15.06
CA TYR A 102 8.31 11.50 -15.03
C TYR A 102 8.20 10.91 -16.44
N ILE A 103 7.58 11.66 -17.37
CA ILE A 103 7.38 11.18 -18.75
C ILE A 103 8.72 10.90 -19.45
N ASN A 104 9.73 11.73 -19.23
CA ASN A 104 11.04 11.56 -19.86
C ASN A 104 11.88 10.44 -19.21
N GLY A 105 11.54 10.01 -18.02
CA GLY A 105 12.19 8.93 -17.31
C GLY A 105 11.60 7.53 -17.55
N LEU A 106 10.47 7.44 -18.28
CA LEU A 106 9.85 6.14 -18.60
C LEU A 106 10.78 5.29 -19.46
N PHE A 107 10.90 4.02 -19.13
CA PHE A 107 11.60 3.02 -19.92
C PHE A 107 10.97 1.64 -19.73
N VAL A 108 11.39 0.67 -20.53
CA VAL A 108 10.85 -0.70 -20.49
C VAL A 108 11.98 -1.67 -20.24
N LEU A 109 11.78 -2.55 -19.28
CA LEU A 109 12.68 -3.69 -19.04
C LEU A 109 12.13 -4.95 -19.69
N HIS A 110 13.02 -5.68 -20.30
CA HIS A 110 12.79 -7.05 -20.71
C HIS A 110 13.04 -7.95 -19.49
N LYS A 111 12.03 -8.72 -19.08
CA LYS A 111 12.18 -9.79 -18.09
C LYS A 111 12.29 -11.14 -18.82
N GLU A 112 13.19 -11.98 -18.36
CA GLU A 112 13.21 -13.35 -18.82
C GLU A 112 11.98 -14.08 -18.24
N SER A 113 11.17 -14.63 -19.14
CA SER A 113 10.09 -15.54 -18.76
C SER A 113 10.61 -16.96 -18.61
N SER A 114 10.02 -17.74 -17.71
CA SER A 114 10.27 -19.16 -17.58
C SER A 114 9.84 -19.97 -18.81
N SER A 115 9.00 -19.40 -19.66
CA SER A 115 8.51 -20.02 -20.90
C SER A 115 9.30 -19.55 -22.10
N ASP A 116 9.64 -20.49 -23.01
CA ASP A 116 10.36 -20.21 -24.25
C ASP A 116 9.53 -19.41 -25.28
N TYR A 117 8.24 -19.33 -25.06
CA TYR A 117 7.29 -18.65 -25.95
C TYR A 117 6.79 -17.30 -25.44
N LEU A 118 7.28 -16.88 -24.27
CA LEU A 118 6.86 -15.62 -23.66
C LEU A 118 8.05 -14.68 -23.46
N THR A 119 7.81 -13.41 -23.60
CA THR A 119 8.73 -12.34 -23.24
C THR A 119 7.98 -11.30 -22.44
N ASP A 120 8.33 -11.15 -21.19
CA ASP A 120 7.69 -10.17 -20.32
C ASP A 120 8.38 -8.81 -20.46
N LEU A 121 7.55 -7.79 -20.60
CA LEU A 121 7.94 -6.39 -20.67
C LEU A 121 7.41 -5.67 -19.44
N GLN A 122 8.31 -5.11 -18.67
CA GLN A 122 7.96 -4.29 -17.51
C GLN A 122 8.22 -2.82 -17.82
N PRO A 123 7.16 -2.03 -18.07
CA PRO A 123 7.30 -0.58 -18.05
C PRO A 123 7.73 -0.11 -16.66
N VAL A 124 8.76 0.71 -16.62
CA VAL A 124 9.29 1.23 -15.36
C VAL A 124 8.97 2.70 -15.26
N PHE A 125 8.23 3.02 -14.23
CA PHE A 125 7.83 4.37 -13.90
C PHE A 125 8.84 4.95 -12.91
N PRO A 126 9.54 6.05 -13.27
CA PRO A 126 10.59 6.62 -12.44
C PRO A 126 10.09 7.14 -11.08
N LEU A 127 8.80 7.33 -10.96
CA LEU A 127 8.17 7.77 -9.73
C LEU A 127 6.98 6.85 -9.49
N HIS A 128 7.00 6.08 -8.43
CA HIS A 128 5.79 5.43 -7.97
C HIS A 128 4.83 6.53 -7.51
N PHE A 129 3.92 6.96 -8.38
CA PHE A 129 2.79 7.80 -7.99
C PHE A 129 1.87 7.09 -6.97
N ASN A 130 2.12 5.81 -6.74
CA ASN A 130 1.46 4.94 -5.77
C ASN A 130 2.18 4.92 -4.42
N ALA A 131 2.72 6.04 -3.95
CA ALA A 131 3.01 6.12 -2.51
C ALA A 131 1.71 5.82 -1.75
N PRO A 132 1.73 4.99 -0.68
CA PRO A 132 0.52 4.63 0.04
C PRO A 132 -0.26 5.87 0.43
N GLY A 133 -1.39 6.13 -0.24
CA GLY A 133 -2.29 7.25 0.00
C GLY A 133 -2.15 8.48 -0.89
N ALA A 134 -1.23 8.52 -1.85
CA ALA A 134 -1.07 9.70 -2.70
C ALA A 134 -0.94 9.35 -4.18
N PHE A 135 -2.05 9.12 -4.81
CA PHE A 135 -2.17 9.32 -6.25
C PHE A 135 -2.11 10.83 -6.50
N LEU A 136 -0.92 11.34 -6.80
CA LEU A 136 -0.69 12.79 -6.79
C LEU A 136 -1.31 13.47 -8.00
N PHE A 137 -1.31 12.80 -9.17
CA PHE A 137 -1.90 13.38 -10.38
C PHE A 137 -2.72 12.34 -11.14
N PRO A 138 -3.92 12.70 -11.63
CA PRO A 138 -4.64 11.87 -12.59
C PRO A 138 -3.78 11.64 -13.83
N HIS A 139 -3.68 10.40 -14.25
CA HIS A 139 -3.01 10.05 -15.50
C HIS A 139 -3.73 8.92 -16.21
N ASP A 140 -3.66 8.93 -17.53
CA ASP A 140 -4.06 7.85 -18.41
C ASP A 140 -2.85 7.39 -19.21
N LEU A 141 -2.61 6.08 -19.24
CA LEU A 141 -1.57 5.45 -20.04
C LEU A 141 -2.22 4.41 -20.94
N GLU A 142 -2.00 4.55 -22.25
CA GLU A 142 -2.54 3.67 -23.27
C GLU A 142 -1.40 3.05 -24.05
N TRP A 143 -1.19 1.73 -23.91
CA TRP A 143 -0.25 1.00 -24.75
C TRP A 143 -0.85 0.74 -26.13
N GLN A 144 -0.04 0.89 -27.17
CA GLN A 144 -0.50 0.82 -28.55
C GLN A 144 0.13 -0.32 -29.32
N SER A 145 1.42 -0.52 -29.21
CA SER A 145 2.14 -1.53 -29.97
C SER A 145 3.55 -1.78 -29.45
N VAL A 146 4.13 -2.90 -29.87
CA VAL A 146 5.55 -3.21 -29.69
C VAL A 146 6.21 -3.38 -31.05
N THR A 147 7.41 -2.80 -31.21
CA THR A 147 8.28 -3.02 -32.38
C THR A 147 9.26 -4.12 -32.06
N LEU A 148 9.39 -5.09 -32.96
CA LEU A 148 10.31 -6.22 -32.85
C LEU A 148 11.62 -5.93 -33.62
N SER A 149 12.67 -6.69 -33.32
CA SER A 149 14.01 -6.57 -33.95
C SER A 149 14.01 -6.79 -35.47
N ASN A 150 13.03 -7.50 -36.00
CA ASN A 150 12.79 -7.67 -37.44
C ASN A 150 11.92 -6.57 -38.04
N LYS A 151 11.67 -5.47 -37.31
CA LYS A 151 10.88 -4.30 -37.69
C LYS A 151 9.36 -4.56 -37.81
N ARG A 152 8.86 -5.73 -37.42
CA ARG A 152 7.41 -5.93 -37.32
C ARG A 152 6.89 -5.11 -36.14
N VAL A 153 5.70 -4.54 -36.33
CA VAL A 153 4.94 -3.84 -35.29
C VAL A 153 3.75 -4.71 -34.91
N ILE A 154 3.61 -5.02 -33.65
CA ILE A 154 2.53 -5.82 -33.08
C ILE A 154 1.63 -4.89 -32.28
N ALA A 155 0.35 -4.80 -32.64
CA ALA A 155 -0.62 -3.99 -31.93
C ALA A 155 -0.93 -4.59 -30.54
N PHE A 156 -1.19 -3.72 -29.58
CA PHE A 156 -1.65 -4.13 -28.25
C PHE A 156 -3.07 -4.71 -28.35
N GLN A 157 -3.27 -5.83 -27.66
CA GLN A 157 -4.55 -6.51 -27.50
C GLN A 157 -4.89 -6.53 -26.01
N PRO A 158 -6.04 -5.96 -25.59
CA PRO A 158 -6.40 -5.91 -24.17
C PRO A 158 -6.67 -7.29 -23.55
N GLU A 159 -6.96 -8.28 -24.40
CA GLU A 159 -7.17 -9.68 -24.01
C GLU A 159 -6.31 -10.60 -24.86
N TRP A 160 -5.74 -11.60 -24.23
CA TRP A 160 -5.00 -12.64 -24.95
C TRP A 160 -5.97 -13.53 -25.75
N SER A 161 -5.59 -13.89 -26.99
CA SER A 161 -6.38 -14.73 -27.87
C SER A 161 -5.63 -16.00 -28.24
N GLU A 162 -6.14 -17.15 -27.81
CA GLU A 162 -5.61 -18.46 -28.23
C GLU A 162 -5.82 -18.76 -29.71
N THR A 163 -6.77 -18.07 -30.34
CA THR A 163 -7.16 -18.34 -31.75
C THR A 163 -6.32 -17.58 -32.78
N ASP A 164 -5.54 -16.59 -32.35
CA ASP A 164 -4.63 -15.87 -33.23
C ASP A 164 -3.27 -16.58 -33.30
N PRO A 165 -2.90 -17.17 -34.45
CA PRO A 165 -1.62 -17.85 -34.60
C PRO A 165 -0.41 -16.89 -34.70
N GLY A 166 -0.64 -15.59 -34.56
CA GLY A 166 0.38 -14.55 -34.65
C GLY A 166 1.16 -14.30 -33.35
N ILE A 167 2.14 -13.42 -33.44
CA ILE A 167 2.77 -12.84 -32.25
C ILE A 167 1.80 -11.82 -31.66
N GLN A 168 1.56 -11.92 -30.35
CA GLN A 168 0.61 -11.05 -29.64
C GLN A 168 1.32 -10.21 -28.58
N LEU A 169 0.80 -9.01 -28.33
CA LEU A 169 1.16 -8.15 -27.20
C LEU A 169 -0.11 -7.93 -26.35
N SER A 170 -0.09 -8.40 -25.12
CA SER A 170 -1.23 -8.34 -24.21
C SER A 170 -0.79 -8.01 -22.77
N PRO A 171 -1.71 -7.68 -21.85
CA PRO A 171 -1.39 -7.60 -20.43
C PRO A 171 -0.83 -8.93 -19.93
N SER A 172 0.12 -8.88 -18.99
CA SER A 172 0.62 -10.09 -18.35
C SER A 172 -0.45 -10.70 -17.45
N SER A 173 -0.84 -11.94 -17.73
CA SER A 173 -1.83 -12.66 -16.92
C SER A 173 -1.33 -13.08 -15.54
N SER A 174 -0.02 -13.02 -15.32
CA SER A 174 0.60 -13.48 -14.08
C SER A 174 0.61 -12.46 -12.95
N ASN A 175 0.29 -11.21 -13.23
CA ASN A 175 0.37 -10.14 -12.23
C ASN A 175 -0.86 -9.24 -12.26
N LEU A 176 -1.93 -9.69 -11.59
CA LEU A 176 -3.17 -8.91 -11.42
C LEU A 176 -2.95 -7.64 -10.56
N THR A 177 -1.85 -7.54 -9.84
CA THR A 177 -1.54 -6.40 -8.98
C THR A 177 -0.79 -5.28 -9.69
N ASN A 178 -0.20 -5.57 -10.86
CA ASN A 178 0.47 -4.57 -11.70
C ASN A 178 -0.10 -4.61 -13.13
N PRO A 179 -1.19 -3.85 -13.41
CA PRO A 179 -1.85 -3.84 -14.71
C PRO A 179 -0.98 -3.30 -15.85
N ASP A 180 0.21 -2.76 -15.54
CA ASP A 180 1.12 -2.18 -16.51
C ASP A 180 2.15 -3.19 -17.07
N ASP A 181 2.26 -4.39 -16.49
CA ASP A 181 3.11 -5.45 -17.02
C ASP A 181 2.50 -6.04 -18.31
N LEU A 182 3.34 -6.22 -19.32
CA LEU A 182 2.95 -6.68 -20.65
C LEU A 182 3.71 -7.95 -21.03
N THR A 183 3.07 -8.80 -21.84
CA THR A 183 3.70 -10.00 -22.37
C THR A 183 3.62 -10.02 -23.89
N VAL A 184 4.75 -10.31 -24.54
CA VAL A 184 4.82 -10.69 -25.94
C VAL A 184 4.76 -12.21 -26.02
N THR A 185 3.67 -12.73 -26.57
CA THR A 185 3.46 -14.17 -26.78
C THR A 185 3.83 -14.54 -28.20
N TYR A 186 4.69 -15.54 -28.38
CA TYR A 186 5.05 -16.11 -29.65
C TYR A 186 4.22 -17.36 -29.94
N PRO A 187 3.88 -17.63 -31.22
CA PRO A 187 3.10 -18.80 -31.54
C PRO A 187 3.83 -20.08 -31.14
N PHE A 188 3.12 -20.95 -30.43
CA PHE A 188 3.61 -22.29 -30.12
C PHE A 188 3.55 -23.16 -31.37
N ILE A 189 4.67 -23.74 -31.77
CA ILE A 189 4.74 -24.69 -32.87
C ILE A 189 5.14 -26.06 -32.26
N GLU A 190 4.17 -26.95 -32.16
CA GLU A 190 4.37 -28.27 -31.60
C GLU A 190 5.50 -29.05 -32.35
N GLY A 191 6.49 -29.53 -31.60
CA GLY A 191 7.62 -30.30 -32.16
C GLY A 191 8.77 -29.45 -32.71
N LEU A 192 8.72 -28.15 -32.66
CA LEU A 192 9.85 -27.25 -32.94
C LEU A 192 10.44 -26.73 -31.61
N ASP A 193 11.64 -27.19 -31.32
CA ASP A 193 12.47 -26.59 -30.26
C ASP A 193 12.98 -25.24 -30.79
N VAL A 194 12.21 -24.18 -30.55
CA VAL A 194 12.54 -22.84 -31.05
C VAL A 194 13.51 -22.20 -30.05
N ASP A 195 14.79 -22.16 -30.43
CA ASP A 195 15.79 -21.41 -29.66
C ASP A 195 15.35 -19.93 -29.57
N LYS A 196 15.02 -19.45 -28.33
CA LYS A 196 14.65 -18.07 -28.04
C LYS A 196 15.55 -17.03 -28.71
N LYS A 197 16.83 -17.35 -28.90
CA LYS A 197 17.81 -16.47 -29.54
C LYS A 197 17.48 -16.12 -30.99
N HIS A 198 16.66 -16.94 -31.64
CA HIS A 198 16.25 -16.74 -33.02
C HIS A 198 14.88 -16.06 -33.18
N LEU A 199 14.14 -15.90 -32.09
CA LEU A 199 12.86 -15.18 -32.11
C LEU A 199 13.09 -13.66 -32.28
N PRO A 200 12.25 -12.97 -33.08
CA PRO A 200 12.30 -11.51 -33.18
C PRO A 200 11.98 -10.90 -31.82
N GLN A 201 12.91 -10.18 -31.26
CA GLN A 201 12.82 -9.68 -29.91
C GLN A 201 12.21 -8.27 -29.86
N PRO A 202 11.47 -7.89 -28.80
CA PRO A 202 10.99 -6.54 -28.57
C PRO A 202 12.16 -5.52 -28.51
N VAL A 203 12.06 -4.41 -29.22
CA VAL A 203 13.09 -3.34 -29.22
C VAL A 203 12.55 -2.01 -28.76
N SER A 204 11.26 -1.71 -29.01
CA SER A 204 10.60 -0.54 -28.41
C SER A 204 9.12 -0.78 -28.18
N LEU A 205 8.55 -0.12 -27.18
CA LEU A 205 7.15 -0.13 -26.81
C LEU A 205 6.55 1.25 -27.06
N GLN A 206 5.44 1.29 -27.82
CA GLN A 206 4.73 2.51 -28.16
C GLN A 206 3.46 2.66 -27.33
N GLY A 207 3.18 3.90 -26.92
CA GLY A 207 1.98 4.24 -26.17
C GLY A 207 1.65 5.72 -26.21
N LYS A 208 0.65 6.10 -25.45
CA LYS A 208 0.29 7.49 -25.18
C LYS A 208 0.15 7.68 -23.67
N VAL A 209 0.55 8.83 -23.20
CA VAL A 209 0.34 9.24 -21.80
C VAL A 209 -0.33 10.60 -21.75
N GLU A 210 -1.33 10.71 -20.89
CA GLU A 210 -1.94 11.98 -20.50
C GLU A 210 -1.80 12.13 -18.98
N VAL A 211 -1.25 13.25 -18.52
CA VAL A 211 -1.12 13.56 -17.10
C VAL A 211 -1.75 14.93 -16.84
N ILE A 212 -2.61 14.99 -15.83
CA ILE A 212 -3.26 16.22 -15.37
C ILE A 212 -2.61 16.64 -14.05
N ALA A 213 -1.87 17.73 -14.04
CA ALA A 213 -1.17 18.22 -12.86
C ALA A 213 -1.75 19.54 -12.36
N PRO A 214 -1.91 19.75 -11.04
CA PRO A 214 -2.23 21.06 -10.51
C PRO A 214 -1.09 22.02 -10.79
N ARG A 215 -1.38 23.30 -10.98
CA ARG A 215 -0.32 24.30 -11.20
C ARG A 215 0.43 24.63 -9.93
N ARG A 216 -0.20 24.44 -8.78
CA ARG A 216 0.35 24.81 -7.47
C ARG A 216 -0.02 23.80 -6.39
N ILE A 217 0.88 23.69 -5.41
CA ILE A 217 0.67 23.00 -4.15
C ILE A 217 0.93 24.02 -3.06
N TYR A 218 0.00 24.13 -2.13
CA TYR A 218 0.10 25.05 -1.00
C TYR A 218 0.32 24.23 0.28
N SER A 219 1.43 24.46 0.97
CA SER A 219 1.75 23.78 2.23
C SER A 219 1.65 24.75 3.41
N PHE A 220 1.10 24.25 4.51
CA PHE A 220 0.93 24.96 5.77
C PHE A 220 1.56 24.11 6.89
N ASP A 221 2.57 24.64 7.57
CA ASP A 221 3.08 24.06 8.80
C ASP A 221 2.23 24.58 9.98
N LEU A 222 1.58 23.65 10.68
CA LEU A 222 0.65 23.93 11.76
C LEU A 222 1.15 23.28 13.05
N THR A 223 1.03 23.99 14.14
CA THR A 223 1.41 23.54 15.48
C THR A 223 0.24 23.67 16.44
N LYS A 224 0.41 23.23 17.68
CA LYS A 224 -0.62 23.39 18.72
C LYS A 224 -1.07 24.83 18.91
N LYS A 225 -0.23 25.82 18.57
CA LYS A 225 -0.57 27.25 18.66
C LYS A 225 -1.57 27.69 17.57
N ASP A 226 -1.69 26.93 16.50
CA ASP A 226 -2.56 27.23 15.36
C ASP A 226 -3.97 26.62 15.50
N VAL A 227 -4.25 25.91 16.61
CA VAL A 227 -5.57 25.33 16.86
C VAL A 227 -6.63 26.42 16.91
N GLY A 228 -7.72 26.23 16.16
CA GLY A 228 -8.81 27.20 15.98
C GLY A 228 -8.49 28.30 14.96
N GLN A 229 -7.29 28.33 14.36
CA GLN A 229 -6.92 29.34 13.37
C GLN A 229 -7.12 28.80 11.95
N THR A 230 -7.59 29.66 11.06
CA THR A 230 -7.69 29.39 9.62
C THR A 230 -6.49 30.03 8.91
N ARG A 231 -5.80 29.22 8.12
CA ARG A 231 -4.77 29.66 7.17
C ARG A 231 -5.37 29.64 5.78
N THR A 232 -5.11 30.69 5.01
CA THR A 232 -5.66 30.83 3.64
C THR A 232 -4.55 31.19 2.68
N ASN A 233 -4.61 30.59 1.50
CA ASN A 233 -3.75 30.90 0.37
C ASN A 233 -4.59 30.81 -0.91
N ASP A 234 -4.75 31.94 -1.61
CA ASP A 234 -5.67 32.09 -2.74
C ASP A 234 -7.09 31.54 -2.41
N ASN A 235 -7.54 30.54 -3.16
CA ASN A 235 -8.87 29.92 -3.00
C ASN A 235 -8.90 28.79 -1.97
N LEU A 236 -7.75 28.43 -1.42
CA LEU A 236 -7.61 27.30 -0.52
C LEU A 236 -7.54 27.78 0.93
N SER A 237 -8.24 27.11 1.81
CA SER A 237 -8.16 27.37 3.25
C SER A 237 -8.08 26.08 4.04
N VAL A 238 -7.34 26.12 5.15
CA VAL A 238 -7.24 25.04 6.12
C VAL A 238 -7.42 25.61 7.53
N THR A 239 -8.19 24.91 8.35
CA THR A 239 -8.39 25.22 9.77
C THR A 239 -7.96 24.01 10.58
N LEU A 240 -7.02 24.19 11.49
CA LEU A 240 -6.67 23.17 12.46
C LEU A 240 -7.69 23.23 13.61
N LEU A 241 -8.59 22.24 13.67
CA LEU A 241 -9.62 22.18 14.71
C LEU A 241 -9.04 21.64 16.03
N LYS A 242 -8.17 20.62 15.92
CA LYS A 242 -7.60 19.92 17.06
C LYS A 242 -6.24 19.34 16.71
N LEU A 243 -5.32 19.36 17.67
CA LEU A 243 -4.04 18.66 17.59
C LEU A 243 -3.79 17.95 18.92
N GLU A 244 -3.91 16.64 18.89
CA GLU A 244 -3.71 15.75 20.03
C GLU A 244 -2.35 15.06 19.91
N LYS A 245 -2.08 14.14 20.84
CA LYS A 245 -0.81 13.44 20.90
C LYS A 245 -0.43 12.73 19.59
N ASN A 246 -1.40 12.04 18.96
CA ASN A 246 -1.17 11.22 17.78
C ASN A 246 -2.20 11.42 16.66
N HIS A 247 -3.07 12.43 16.77
CA HIS A 247 -4.00 12.75 15.70
C HIS A 247 -4.28 14.25 15.60
N ALA A 248 -4.69 14.66 14.41
CA ALA A 248 -5.11 16.00 14.10
C ALA A 248 -6.48 16.00 13.44
N GLU A 249 -7.32 17.00 13.77
CA GLU A 249 -8.59 17.26 13.11
C GLU A 249 -8.49 18.57 12.35
N ILE A 250 -8.79 18.52 11.05
CA ILE A 250 -8.70 19.65 10.15
C ILE A 250 -9.97 19.81 9.33
N GLU A 251 -10.31 21.03 9.03
CA GLU A 251 -11.25 21.40 7.96
C GLU A 251 -10.50 22.11 6.85
N PHE A 252 -10.89 21.84 5.62
CA PHE A 252 -10.31 22.51 4.46
C PHE A 252 -11.38 22.79 3.40
N SER A 253 -11.13 23.78 2.59
CA SER A 253 -12.00 24.10 1.46
C SER A 253 -11.21 24.69 0.30
N ASN A 254 -11.73 24.44 -0.90
CA ASN A 254 -11.36 25.15 -2.11
C ASN A 254 -12.60 25.93 -2.57
N SER A 255 -12.53 27.25 -2.61
CA SER A 255 -13.65 28.09 -3.06
C SER A 255 -13.77 28.14 -4.60
N ALA A 256 -12.75 27.70 -5.34
CA ALA A 256 -12.79 27.58 -6.78
C ALA A 256 -13.23 26.16 -7.19
N PRO A 257 -14.10 26.01 -8.21
CA PRO A 257 -14.44 24.71 -8.73
C PRO A 257 -13.22 24.04 -9.38
N PRO A 258 -13.16 22.70 -9.41
CA PRO A 258 -12.15 21.99 -10.19
C PRO A 258 -12.16 22.40 -11.67
N ALA A 259 -10.99 22.38 -12.30
CA ALA A 259 -10.89 22.61 -13.74
C ALA A 259 -11.68 21.57 -14.54
N PRO A 260 -12.25 21.94 -15.71
CA PRO A 260 -13.06 21.02 -16.53
C PRO A 260 -12.32 19.74 -16.96
N GLU A 261 -11.01 19.80 -17.03
CA GLU A 261 -10.13 18.69 -17.40
C GLU A 261 -10.04 17.63 -16.30
N VAL A 262 -10.34 18.00 -15.06
CA VAL A 262 -10.42 17.07 -13.95
C VAL A 262 -11.78 16.40 -14.01
N ARG A 263 -11.80 15.12 -14.45
CA ARG A 263 -13.01 14.33 -14.66
C ARG A 263 -13.83 14.15 -13.38
N ASP A 264 -15.01 13.52 -13.48
CA ASP A 264 -16.12 13.43 -12.51
C ASP A 264 -15.73 13.10 -11.04
N THR A 265 -14.54 12.61 -10.78
CA THR A 265 -14.03 12.38 -9.43
C THR A 265 -12.70 13.10 -9.26
N PRO A 266 -12.70 14.36 -8.79
CA PRO A 266 -11.45 15.03 -8.52
C PRO A 266 -10.64 14.23 -7.49
N PRO A 267 -9.31 14.09 -7.68
CA PRO A 267 -8.46 13.42 -6.71
C PRO A 267 -8.54 14.16 -5.37
N ASN A 268 -8.30 13.43 -4.29
CA ASN A 268 -8.26 14.08 -2.97
C ASN A 268 -7.17 15.17 -2.98
N PRO A 269 -7.55 16.45 -2.83
CA PRO A 269 -6.59 17.55 -2.90
C PRO A 269 -5.72 17.66 -1.66
N LEU A 270 -5.94 16.82 -0.64
CA LEU A 270 -5.36 16.95 0.68
C LEU A 270 -4.26 15.92 0.94
N ILE A 271 -3.08 16.40 1.30
CA ILE A 271 -1.98 15.59 1.85
C ILE A 271 -1.70 16.10 3.26
N VAL A 272 -1.76 15.20 4.24
CA VAL A 272 -1.47 15.51 5.64
C VAL A 272 -0.34 14.65 6.14
N GLN A 273 0.69 15.27 6.65
CA GLN A 273 1.87 14.64 7.23
C GLN A 273 2.14 15.21 8.62
N ALA A 274 2.74 14.44 9.50
CA ALA A 274 3.13 14.91 10.81
C ALA A 274 4.61 14.66 11.07
N ARG A 275 5.22 15.55 11.84
CA ARG A 275 6.61 15.40 12.30
C ARG A 275 6.66 15.37 13.82
N ASP A 276 7.61 14.59 14.33
CA ASP A 276 7.94 14.59 15.75
C ASP A 276 8.85 15.77 16.14
N THR A 277 9.20 15.86 17.40
CA THR A 277 10.11 16.91 17.94
C THR A 277 11.52 16.86 17.34
N THR A 278 11.91 15.77 16.69
CA THR A 278 13.20 15.63 15.98
C THR A 278 13.10 16.06 14.51
N GLY A 279 11.89 16.44 14.05
CA GLY A 279 11.61 16.83 12.68
C GLY A 279 11.41 15.67 11.71
N GLN A 280 11.31 14.41 12.21
CA GLN A 280 11.09 13.24 11.38
C GLN A 280 9.61 13.03 11.10
N PHE A 281 9.30 12.59 9.88
CA PHE A 281 7.93 12.26 9.51
C PHE A 281 7.45 11.01 10.24
N LEU A 282 6.25 11.08 10.77
CA LEU A 282 5.56 9.96 11.40
C LEU A 282 4.77 9.17 10.37
N SER A 283 4.75 7.84 10.48
CA SER A 283 3.89 7.02 9.64
C SER A 283 2.42 7.28 9.96
N ARG A 284 1.58 7.27 8.92
CA ARG A 284 0.13 7.45 9.06
C ARG A 284 -0.53 6.13 9.46
N SER A 285 -1.33 6.14 10.51
CA SER A 285 -2.03 4.94 10.98
C SER A 285 -3.49 4.85 10.52
N GLY A 286 -4.07 5.96 10.04
CA GLY A 286 -5.42 5.98 9.49
C GLY A 286 -6.00 7.37 9.33
N ALA A 287 -7.20 7.45 8.76
CA ALA A 287 -7.97 8.71 8.70
C ALA A 287 -9.47 8.43 8.69
N ILE A 288 -10.22 9.44 9.15
CA ILE A 288 -11.68 9.51 9.13
C ILE A 288 -12.05 10.83 8.47
N HIS A 289 -12.94 10.79 7.50
CA HIS A 289 -13.35 11.97 6.73
C HIS A 289 -14.76 12.44 7.08
N GLU A 290 -15.50 11.65 7.85
CA GLU A 290 -16.86 11.96 8.28
C GLU A 290 -16.87 12.85 9.52
N THR A 291 -17.59 13.96 9.44
CA THR A 291 -17.85 14.83 10.59
C THR A 291 -18.88 14.21 11.53
N ALA A 292 -18.89 14.63 12.79
CA ALA A 292 -19.95 14.23 13.73
C ALA A 292 -21.36 14.60 13.20
N ALA A 293 -21.49 15.68 12.43
CA ALA A 293 -22.75 16.08 11.80
C ALA A 293 -23.17 15.11 10.69
N GLN A 294 -22.23 14.63 9.87
CA GLN A 294 -22.48 13.60 8.85
C GLN A 294 -22.90 12.27 9.48
N ILE A 295 -22.18 11.83 10.51
CA ILE A 295 -22.52 10.62 11.23
C ILE A 295 -23.94 10.73 11.82
N ALA A 296 -24.27 11.84 12.48
CA ALA A 296 -25.60 12.07 13.04
C ALA A 296 -26.70 12.11 11.96
N PHE A 297 -26.39 12.69 10.79
CA PHE A 297 -27.30 12.70 9.64
C PHE A 297 -27.59 11.27 9.14
N TYR A 298 -26.56 10.45 8.93
CA TYR A 298 -26.74 9.06 8.50
C TYR A 298 -27.44 8.19 9.56
N GLN A 299 -27.14 8.40 10.83
CA GLN A 299 -27.90 7.75 11.93
C GLN A 299 -29.37 8.10 11.91
N LYS A 300 -29.71 9.37 11.63
CA LYS A 300 -31.10 9.81 11.47
C LYS A 300 -31.77 9.16 10.25
N GLN A 301 -31.09 9.09 9.12
CA GLN A 301 -31.60 8.39 7.93
C GLN A 301 -31.83 6.90 8.23
N LEU A 302 -30.88 6.22 8.87
CA LEU A 302 -31.02 4.83 9.29
C LEU A 302 -32.24 4.62 10.17
N ALA A 303 -32.46 5.47 11.17
CA ALA A 303 -33.64 5.41 12.03
C ALA A 303 -34.95 5.63 11.26
N GLN A 304 -34.97 6.53 10.26
CA GLN A 304 -36.12 6.73 9.38
C GLN A 304 -36.42 5.50 8.53
N MET A 305 -35.38 4.85 7.96
CA MET A 305 -35.51 3.63 7.18
C MET A 305 -36.07 2.48 8.03
N GLN A 306 -35.56 2.30 9.24
CA GLN A 306 -36.04 1.25 10.17
C GLN A 306 -37.51 1.39 10.59
N GLN A 307 -38.09 2.60 10.48
CA GLN A 307 -39.50 2.86 10.75
C GLN A 307 -40.42 2.56 9.55
N GLN A 308 -39.86 2.38 8.34
CA GLN A 308 -40.64 2.05 7.16
C GLN A 308 -41.07 0.56 7.16
N LYS A 309 -42.20 0.29 6.52
CA LYS A 309 -42.69 -1.08 6.32
C LYS A 309 -42.19 -1.69 5.00
N ALA A 310 -41.95 -0.85 3.99
CA ALA A 310 -41.49 -1.25 2.68
C ALA A 310 -40.77 -0.07 2.00
N TRP A 311 -39.90 -0.38 1.06
CA TRP A 311 -39.25 0.61 0.20
C TRP A 311 -40.26 1.16 -0.81
N SER A 312 -40.21 2.46 -1.05
CA SER A 312 -41.04 3.11 -2.08
C SER A 312 -40.26 4.22 -2.78
N GLU A 313 -40.57 4.49 -4.05
CA GLU A 313 -39.97 5.58 -4.82
C GLU A 313 -40.13 6.96 -4.14
N ALA A 314 -41.26 7.18 -3.49
CA ALA A 314 -41.50 8.43 -2.76
C ALA A 314 -40.55 8.59 -1.56
N PHE A 315 -40.27 7.48 -0.85
CA PHE A 315 -39.35 7.49 0.26
C PHE A 315 -37.89 7.61 -0.21
N GLU A 316 -37.52 6.92 -1.29
CA GLU A 316 -36.23 7.04 -1.94
C GLU A 316 -35.92 8.51 -2.33
N LYS A 317 -36.90 9.14 -3.01
CA LYS A 317 -36.78 10.54 -3.37
C LYS A 317 -36.65 11.47 -2.15
N GLN A 318 -37.37 11.19 -1.09
CA GLN A 318 -37.25 11.95 0.16
C GLN A 318 -35.83 11.86 0.73
N LEU A 319 -35.23 10.65 0.77
CA LEU A 319 -33.86 10.45 1.25
C LEU A 319 -32.84 11.20 0.37
N GLU A 320 -33.03 11.15 -0.97
CA GLU A 320 -32.18 11.91 -1.90
C GLU A 320 -32.30 13.42 -1.69
N ASP A 321 -33.52 13.93 -1.49
CA ASP A 321 -33.72 15.37 -1.27
C ASP A 321 -33.12 15.82 0.08
N ASP A 322 -33.27 15.01 1.13
CA ASP A 322 -32.64 15.25 2.43
C ASP A 322 -31.10 15.23 2.31
N GLN A 323 -30.54 14.28 1.56
CA GLN A 323 -29.10 14.20 1.29
C GLN A 323 -28.60 15.44 0.54
N ARG A 324 -29.23 15.82 -0.55
CA ARG A 324 -28.87 17.01 -1.32
C ARG A 324 -28.96 18.29 -0.48
N ALA A 325 -29.97 18.38 0.41
CA ALA A 325 -30.11 19.52 1.32
C ALA A 325 -28.97 19.57 2.34
N PHE A 326 -28.56 18.41 2.85
CA PHE A 326 -27.44 18.30 3.78
C PHE A 326 -26.10 18.64 3.09
N GLU A 327 -25.83 18.07 1.91
CA GLU A 327 -24.60 18.32 1.13
C GLU A 327 -24.42 19.81 0.78
N LYS A 328 -25.50 20.52 0.44
CA LYS A 328 -25.45 21.96 0.19
C LYS A 328 -25.02 22.80 1.39
N GLN A 329 -25.17 22.27 2.59
CA GLN A 329 -24.72 22.93 3.82
C GLN A 329 -23.25 22.63 4.14
N GLN A 330 -22.68 21.56 3.53
CA GLN A 330 -21.31 21.14 3.72
C GLN A 330 -20.39 21.93 2.77
N THR A 331 -19.96 23.12 3.20
CA THR A 331 -19.06 23.97 2.38
C THR A 331 -17.59 23.67 2.59
N ARG A 332 -17.26 22.85 3.59
CA ARG A 332 -15.89 22.48 3.97
C ARG A 332 -15.78 20.96 4.07
N GLN A 333 -14.63 20.45 3.69
CA GLN A 333 -14.27 19.05 3.86
C GLN A 333 -13.57 18.89 5.21
N TYR A 334 -13.65 17.68 5.78
CA TYR A 334 -13.09 17.36 7.09
C TYR A 334 -12.17 16.15 6.98
N ALA A 335 -11.10 16.14 7.77
CA ALA A 335 -10.29 14.96 7.98
C ALA A 335 -9.78 14.92 9.43
N LYS A 336 -9.93 13.75 10.06
CA LYS A 336 -9.26 13.37 11.30
C LYS A 336 -8.18 12.37 10.92
N VAL A 337 -6.91 12.72 11.05
CA VAL A 337 -5.77 11.93 10.61
C VAL A 337 -4.97 11.47 11.81
N TYR A 338 -4.65 10.17 11.85
CA TYR A 338 -3.92 9.52 12.94
C TYR A 338 -2.52 9.13 12.48
N PHE A 339 -1.56 9.25 13.40
CA PHE A 339 -0.16 8.95 13.18
C PHE A 339 0.38 8.02 14.25
N ASN A 340 1.42 7.27 13.90
CA ASN A 340 2.18 6.44 14.82
C ASN A 340 3.27 7.29 15.49
N GLY A 341 2.93 7.94 16.57
CA GLY A 341 3.86 8.76 17.35
C GLY A 341 3.29 10.12 17.76
N PRO A 342 3.99 10.82 18.66
CA PRO A 342 3.56 12.13 19.14
C PRO A 342 3.85 13.21 18.09
N ILE A 343 2.83 13.99 17.73
CA ILE A 343 2.92 15.05 16.75
C ILE A 343 3.44 16.34 17.41
N ASP A 344 4.51 16.92 16.84
CA ASP A 344 4.97 18.28 17.14
C ASP A 344 4.48 19.26 16.10
N THR A 345 4.66 18.95 14.82
CA THR A 345 4.26 19.78 13.69
C THR A 345 3.43 18.96 12.70
N LEU A 346 2.35 19.57 12.22
CA LEU A 346 1.49 19.03 11.17
C LEU A 346 1.73 19.82 9.88
N GLU A 347 2.18 19.13 8.82
CA GLU A 347 2.26 19.71 7.48
C GLU A 347 0.99 19.33 6.71
N VAL A 348 0.22 20.36 6.30
CA VAL A 348 -1.00 20.20 5.51
C VAL A 348 -0.77 20.80 4.14
N SER A 349 -0.84 19.98 3.10
CA SER A 349 -0.64 20.44 1.72
C SER A 349 -1.91 20.23 0.91
N LEU A 350 -2.28 21.28 0.18
CA LEU A 350 -3.45 21.33 -0.67
C LEU A 350 -3.02 21.46 -2.13
N LEU A 351 -3.45 20.53 -2.97
CA LEU A 351 -3.25 20.55 -4.41
C LEU A 351 -4.36 21.38 -5.05
N ASP A 352 -4.00 22.41 -5.80
CA ASP A 352 -4.96 23.31 -6.44
C ASP A 352 -5.37 22.78 -7.82
N PHE A 353 -6.41 21.97 -7.84
CA PHE A 353 -7.04 21.48 -9.08
C PHE A 353 -8.02 22.45 -9.74
N SER A 354 -8.16 23.68 -9.24
CA SER A 354 -8.91 24.72 -9.94
C SER A 354 -8.15 25.26 -11.16
N ALA A 355 -6.84 25.07 -11.21
CA ALA A 355 -5.97 25.41 -12.33
C ALA A 355 -5.00 24.27 -12.58
N VAL A 356 -5.14 23.60 -13.72
CA VAL A 356 -4.32 22.42 -14.10
C VAL A 356 -3.53 22.66 -15.38
N THR A 357 -2.52 21.84 -15.57
CA THR A 357 -1.82 21.66 -16.84
C THR A 357 -2.04 20.22 -17.29
N VAL A 358 -2.43 20.05 -18.55
CA VAL A 358 -2.62 18.73 -19.19
C VAL A 358 -1.43 18.49 -20.12
N THR A 359 -0.67 17.45 -19.82
CA THR A 359 0.46 17.02 -20.64
C THR A 359 0.08 15.75 -21.39
N ARG A 360 0.14 15.80 -22.75
CA ARG A 360 -0.11 14.66 -23.63
C ARG A 360 1.15 14.36 -24.42
N LYS A 361 1.60 13.11 -24.42
CA LYS A 361 2.80 12.70 -25.14
C LYS A 361 2.63 11.31 -25.75
N ASN A 362 3.05 11.17 -27.00
CA ASN A 362 3.29 9.86 -27.59
C ASN A 362 4.60 9.31 -27.02
N LEU A 363 4.58 8.05 -26.65
CA LEU A 363 5.72 7.33 -26.10
C LEU A 363 6.31 6.41 -27.17
N ASP A 364 7.64 6.35 -27.25
CA ASP A 364 8.41 5.36 -27.98
C ASP A 364 9.57 4.95 -27.08
N LEU A 365 9.34 3.94 -26.26
CA LEU A 365 10.21 3.56 -25.17
C LEU A 365 11.12 2.40 -25.60
N PRO A 366 12.46 2.57 -25.58
CA PRO A 366 13.37 1.48 -25.91
C PRO A 366 13.24 0.36 -24.86
N VAL A 367 13.16 -0.88 -25.34
CA VAL A 367 13.18 -2.07 -24.48
C VAL A 367 14.63 -2.38 -24.12
N ARG A 368 14.93 -2.31 -22.85
CA ARG A 368 16.23 -2.61 -22.28
C ARG A 368 16.31 -4.08 -21.92
N ARG A 369 17.42 -4.71 -22.29
CA ARG A 369 17.76 -6.07 -21.92
C ARG A 369 18.96 -6.07 -21.03
N PHE A 370 18.89 -6.85 -20.00
CA PHE A 370 20.03 -7.22 -19.22
C PHE A 370 20.53 -8.59 -19.70
N ASP A 371 21.76 -8.67 -20.15
CA ASP A 371 22.43 -9.93 -20.46
C ASP A 371 23.61 -10.10 -19.49
N PRO A 372 23.48 -10.98 -18.48
CA PRO A 372 24.55 -11.23 -17.52
C PRO A 372 25.82 -11.82 -18.16
N HIS A 373 25.70 -12.39 -19.38
CA HIS A 373 26.82 -12.99 -20.09
C HIS A 373 27.61 -12.01 -20.98
N THR A 374 27.02 -10.86 -21.30
CA THR A 374 27.74 -9.77 -21.97
C THR A 374 28.55 -8.96 -20.96
N THR A 375 29.48 -9.65 -20.30
CA THR A 375 30.45 -9.03 -19.41
C THR A 375 31.11 -7.82 -20.07
N GLU A 376 30.97 -6.68 -19.42
CA GLU A 376 31.78 -5.47 -19.49
C GLU A 376 31.61 -4.50 -20.66
N LYS A 377 31.07 -4.84 -21.82
CA LYS A 377 31.13 -3.92 -22.99
C LYS A 377 29.79 -3.44 -23.56
N ALA A 378 28.66 -4.03 -23.23
CA ALA A 378 27.41 -3.82 -23.98
C ALA A 378 26.27 -3.14 -23.23
N ILE A 379 26.38 -2.92 -21.92
CA ILE A 379 25.34 -2.20 -21.19
C ILE A 379 25.65 -0.71 -21.27
N GLN A 380 24.91 0.00 -22.12
CA GLN A 380 24.92 1.47 -22.04
C GLN A 380 24.33 1.84 -20.67
N PRO A 381 25.04 2.63 -19.87
CA PRO A 381 24.53 3.06 -18.57
C PRO A 381 23.17 3.72 -18.75
N LEU A 382 22.22 3.37 -17.86
CA LEU A 382 20.94 4.05 -17.83
C LEU A 382 21.17 5.49 -17.41
N THR A 383 21.08 6.41 -18.34
CA THR A 383 21.15 7.84 -18.02
C THR A 383 19.73 8.32 -17.80
N LEU A 384 19.27 8.27 -16.55
CA LEU A 384 18.00 8.91 -16.19
C LEU A 384 18.24 10.40 -15.98
N PRO A 385 17.42 11.27 -16.58
CA PRO A 385 17.53 12.72 -16.38
C PRO A 385 17.08 13.15 -14.98
N VAL A 386 16.80 12.20 -14.11
CA VAL A 386 16.14 12.41 -12.82
C VAL A 386 17.00 11.89 -11.70
N VAL A 387 17.18 12.70 -10.68
CA VAL A 387 17.69 12.29 -9.38
C VAL A 387 16.50 12.23 -8.42
N VAL A 388 16.26 11.07 -7.82
CA VAL A 388 15.26 10.90 -6.76
C VAL A 388 15.96 10.40 -5.51
N TYR A 389 15.66 11.00 -4.39
CA TYR A 389 16.28 10.66 -3.12
C TYR A 389 15.42 9.68 -2.32
N ASP A 390 16.08 8.82 -1.56
CA ASP A 390 15.45 7.87 -0.66
C ASP A 390 15.49 8.40 0.78
N ASP A 391 14.41 9.02 1.19
CA ASP A 391 14.28 9.52 2.56
C ASP A 391 14.04 8.37 3.57
N GLN A 392 13.70 7.16 3.09
CA GLN A 392 13.47 5.98 3.94
C GLN A 392 14.75 5.29 4.39
N ALA A 393 15.82 5.38 3.59
CA ALA A 393 17.08 4.73 3.94
C ALA A 393 17.55 5.10 5.36
N ALA A 394 17.40 6.37 5.75
CA ALA A 394 17.72 6.84 7.10
C ALA A 394 16.80 6.24 8.19
N THR A 395 15.54 5.98 7.86
CA THR A 395 14.55 5.40 8.77
C THR A 395 14.77 3.91 8.96
N TRP A 396 15.05 3.20 7.87
CA TRP A 396 15.43 1.79 7.90
C TRP A 396 16.64 1.54 8.81
N LEU A 397 17.66 2.38 8.67
CA LEU A 397 18.88 2.28 9.47
C LEU A 397 18.66 2.45 10.97
N LYS A 398 17.66 3.23 11.39
CA LYS A 398 17.30 3.38 12.81
C LYS A 398 16.58 2.14 13.33
N GLY A 399 15.72 1.52 12.53
CA GLY A 399 15.06 0.27 12.89
C GLY A 399 16.03 -0.89 13.11
N ALA A 400 17.13 -0.92 12.35
CA ALA A 400 18.18 -1.93 12.47
C ALA A 400 18.92 -1.94 13.84
N THR A 401 18.68 -0.95 14.70
CA THR A 401 19.33 -0.82 16.02
C THR A 401 18.41 -1.18 17.20
N LEU A 402 17.19 -1.67 16.97
CA LEU A 402 16.26 -2.03 18.05
C LEU A 402 16.76 -3.26 18.81
N ASP A 403 16.65 -3.21 20.14
CA ASP A 403 16.90 -4.37 21.00
C ASP A 403 15.66 -5.30 21.07
N GLU A 404 15.84 -6.48 21.67
CA GLU A 404 14.77 -7.48 21.84
C GLU A 404 13.50 -6.91 22.50
N ASN A 405 13.66 -6.09 23.54
CA ASN A 405 12.53 -5.54 24.28
C ASN A 405 11.76 -4.49 23.45
N GLN A 406 12.49 -3.69 22.69
CA GLN A 406 11.91 -2.71 21.76
C GLN A 406 11.16 -3.42 20.64
N LEU A 407 11.77 -4.47 20.05
CA LEU A 407 11.15 -5.30 19.02
C LEU A 407 9.84 -5.92 19.53
N LYS A 408 9.88 -6.62 20.66
CA LYS A 408 8.68 -7.26 21.23
C LYS A 408 7.54 -6.27 21.51
N LYS A 409 7.87 -5.04 21.93
CA LYS A 409 6.89 -3.99 22.19
C LYS A 409 6.33 -3.34 20.90
N SER A 410 7.06 -3.45 19.81
CA SER A 410 6.65 -2.88 18.53
C SER A 410 5.71 -3.79 17.74
N ILE A 411 5.63 -5.08 18.08
CA ILE A 411 4.73 -6.02 17.44
C ILE A 411 3.31 -5.76 17.93
N SER A 412 2.41 -5.65 16.99
CA SER A 412 0.99 -5.57 17.24
C SER A 412 0.27 -6.71 16.53
N ILE A 413 -0.81 -7.18 17.16
CA ILE A 413 -1.55 -8.33 16.68
C ILE A 413 -3.00 -7.90 16.42
N SER A 414 -3.52 -8.26 15.26
CA SER A 414 -4.90 -7.95 14.89
C SER A 414 -5.59 -9.16 14.30
N GLN A 415 -6.91 -9.18 14.36
CA GLN A 415 -7.74 -10.13 13.65
C GLN A 415 -8.48 -9.42 12.53
N SER A 416 -8.52 -10.01 11.35
CA SER A 416 -9.39 -9.62 10.24
C SER A 416 -10.28 -10.80 9.86
N ILE A 417 -11.52 -10.49 9.48
CA ILE A 417 -12.48 -11.47 8.97
C ILE A 417 -12.56 -11.22 7.47
N GLU A 418 -12.08 -12.18 6.68
CA GLU A 418 -12.03 -12.05 5.21
C GLU A 418 -13.39 -12.41 4.59
N ASP A 419 -14.05 -13.43 5.15
CA ASP A 419 -15.40 -13.84 4.78
C ASP A 419 -16.05 -14.56 6.00
N PRO A 420 -17.33 -14.96 5.94
CA PRO A 420 -18.01 -15.65 7.04
C PRO A 420 -17.37 -16.98 7.48
N SER A 421 -16.55 -17.58 6.60
CA SER A 421 -15.90 -18.87 6.86
C SER A 421 -14.42 -18.76 7.21
N ALA A 422 -13.76 -17.64 6.90
CA ALA A 422 -12.32 -17.49 7.06
C ALA A 422 -11.96 -16.24 7.84
N ALA A 423 -11.09 -16.40 8.82
CA ALA A 423 -10.53 -15.30 9.58
C ALA A 423 -9.00 -15.37 9.61
N ARG A 424 -8.38 -14.22 9.85
CA ARG A 424 -6.92 -14.10 9.84
C ARG A 424 -6.43 -13.33 11.05
N ILE A 425 -5.34 -13.81 11.63
CA ILE A 425 -4.56 -13.11 12.65
C ILE A 425 -3.32 -12.54 11.96
N ASP A 426 -3.18 -11.23 11.98
CA ASP A 426 -2.06 -10.53 11.40
C ASP A 426 -1.10 -10.07 12.51
N PHE A 427 0.19 -10.28 12.29
CA PHE A 427 1.26 -9.78 13.16
C PHE A 427 1.95 -8.65 12.45
N ASP A 428 1.61 -7.43 12.85
CA ASP A 428 2.23 -6.24 12.30
C ASP A 428 3.41 -5.80 13.17
N HIS A 429 4.49 -5.43 12.52
CA HIS A 429 5.67 -4.85 13.12
C HIS A 429 6.08 -3.60 12.33
N PRO A 430 6.86 -2.69 12.91
CA PRO A 430 7.34 -1.51 12.20
C PRO A 430 8.00 -1.89 10.87
N ARG A 431 7.75 -1.11 9.82
CA ARG A 431 8.30 -1.39 8.47
C ARG A 431 9.82 -1.54 8.45
N SER A 432 10.52 -0.90 9.37
CA SER A 432 11.94 -1.09 9.60
C SER A 432 12.35 -2.53 9.93
N PHE A 433 11.40 -3.40 10.30
CA PHE A 433 11.61 -4.84 10.53
C PHE A 433 11.05 -5.71 9.42
N ASN A 434 10.19 -5.16 8.55
CA ASN A 434 9.68 -5.86 7.35
C ASN A 434 10.75 -5.97 6.27
N ASP A 435 11.92 -5.40 6.48
CA ASP A 435 13.05 -5.66 5.62
C ASP A 435 13.51 -7.10 5.83
N GLU A 436 13.74 -7.80 4.73
CA GLU A 436 14.17 -9.21 4.72
C GLU A 436 15.41 -9.49 5.57
N LEU A 437 16.22 -8.47 5.90
CA LEU A 437 17.38 -8.59 6.77
C LEU A 437 17.04 -8.80 8.25
N LEU A 438 15.93 -8.24 8.71
CA LEU A 438 15.53 -8.24 10.12
C LEU A 438 14.19 -8.96 10.33
N GLY A 439 13.70 -9.61 9.26
CA GLY A 439 12.37 -10.16 9.19
C GLY A 439 12.00 -11.09 10.35
N THR A 440 10.77 -11.00 10.76
CA THR A 440 10.13 -12.03 11.56
C THR A 440 9.80 -13.19 10.64
N SER A 441 10.10 -14.42 11.06
CA SER A 441 9.59 -15.58 10.36
C SER A 441 8.78 -16.45 11.31
N PHE A 442 7.69 -16.95 10.80
CA PHE A 442 6.84 -17.92 11.46
C PHE A 442 7.25 -19.30 10.94
N ASN A 443 7.74 -20.17 11.79
CA ASN A 443 7.96 -21.57 11.40
C ASN A 443 6.80 -22.42 11.90
N PRO A 444 5.85 -22.83 11.04
CA PRO A 444 4.67 -23.58 11.47
C PRO A 444 5.00 -24.95 12.10
N GLY A 445 6.15 -25.54 11.75
CA GLY A 445 6.59 -26.80 12.33
C GLY A 445 7.10 -26.68 13.77
N GLU A 446 7.56 -25.49 14.17
CA GLU A 446 8.20 -25.25 15.48
C GLU A 446 7.33 -24.41 16.42
N SER A 447 6.30 -23.79 15.93
CA SER A 447 5.45 -22.84 16.67
C SER A 447 3.97 -23.10 16.45
N PRO A 448 3.45 -24.23 16.95
CA PRO A 448 2.04 -24.54 16.80
C PRO A 448 1.17 -23.48 17.50
N VAL A 449 0.08 -23.12 16.82
CA VAL A 449 -0.95 -22.25 17.38
C VAL A 449 -2.02 -23.15 18.00
N THR A 450 -2.38 -22.85 19.23
CA THR A 450 -3.48 -23.55 19.92
C THR A 450 -4.64 -22.59 20.08
N PHE A 451 -5.80 -23.02 19.64
CA PHE A 451 -7.05 -22.28 19.81
C PHE A 451 -7.78 -22.76 21.06
N PHE A 452 -8.46 -21.85 21.71
CA PHE A 452 -9.16 -22.12 22.96
C PHE A 452 -10.58 -21.56 22.94
N THR A 453 -11.48 -22.20 23.66
CA THR A 453 -12.80 -21.67 23.99
C THR A 453 -12.72 -20.61 25.10
N GLN A 454 -13.88 -20.04 25.47
CA GLN A 454 -14.02 -19.20 26.66
C GLN A 454 -15.06 -19.74 27.61
N ASP A 455 -14.84 -19.54 28.90
CA ASP A 455 -15.83 -19.84 29.96
C ASP A 455 -16.98 -18.80 29.99
N SER A 456 -17.93 -18.98 30.85
CA SER A 456 -19.09 -18.08 31.06
C SER A 456 -18.67 -16.66 31.51
N ASN A 457 -17.46 -16.48 31.99
CA ASN A 457 -16.89 -15.20 32.42
C ASN A 457 -16.00 -14.57 31.34
N GLY A 458 -15.95 -15.15 30.11
CA GLY A 458 -15.13 -14.68 29.02
C GLY A 458 -13.62 -14.93 29.18
N ARG A 459 -13.23 -15.86 30.07
CA ARG A 459 -11.82 -16.25 30.27
C ARG A 459 -11.50 -17.47 29.40
N ARG A 460 -10.23 -17.58 28.99
CA ARG A 460 -9.74 -18.74 28.26
C ARG A 460 -10.05 -20.04 29.02
N ASP A 461 -10.65 -21.01 28.29
CA ASP A 461 -11.01 -22.33 28.80
C ASP A 461 -10.25 -23.44 28.06
N GLY A 462 -10.82 -24.58 27.78
CA GLY A 462 -10.16 -25.73 27.18
C GLY A 462 -9.62 -25.51 25.78
N PRO A 463 -8.52 -26.19 25.39
CA PRO A 463 -8.03 -26.15 24.03
C PRO A 463 -8.99 -26.86 23.08
N ILE A 464 -9.12 -26.33 21.87
CA ILE A 464 -9.92 -26.92 20.79
C ILE A 464 -9.01 -27.89 20.01
N GLU A 465 -9.43 -29.17 19.90
CA GLU A 465 -8.77 -30.11 19.02
C GLU A 465 -9.12 -29.79 17.56
N LEU A 466 -8.11 -29.59 16.72
CA LEU A 466 -8.27 -29.17 15.34
C LEU A 466 -7.62 -30.16 14.38
N PRO A 467 -8.22 -30.39 13.21
CA PRO A 467 -7.53 -31.04 12.11
C PRO A 467 -6.39 -30.15 11.60
N PRO A 468 -5.32 -30.75 11.04
CA PRO A 468 -4.15 -30.00 10.57
C PRO A 468 -4.46 -28.90 9.55
N GLU A 469 -5.52 -29.07 8.77
CA GLU A 469 -6.00 -28.16 7.75
C GLU A 469 -6.83 -26.97 8.28
N ALA A 470 -7.18 -26.96 9.57
CA ALA A 470 -8.03 -25.93 10.15
C ALA A 470 -7.39 -24.56 10.18
N TYR A 471 -6.07 -24.47 10.12
CA TYR A 471 -5.36 -23.21 9.99
C TYR A 471 -4.11 -23.35 9.15
N GLN A 472 -3.72 -22.25 8.54
CA GLN A 472 -2.49 -22.12 7.74
C GLN A 472 -1.70 -20.92 8.24
N VAL A 473 -0.39 -21.11 8.39
CA VAL A 473 0.54 -20.05 8.72
C VAL A 473 1.20 -19.57 7.43
N ASP A 474 1.16 -18.27 7.17
CA ASP A 474 1.94 -17.62 6.10
C ASP A 474 3.17 -16.95 6.72
N PRO A 475 4.36 -17.57 6.62
CA PRO A 475 5.57 -17.02 7.21
C PRO A 475 6.06 -15.75 6.53
N LEU A 476 5.71 -15.52 5.25
CA LEU A 476 6.14 -14.35 4.49
C LEU A 476 5.32 -13.11 4.87
N ARG A 477 4.03 -13.31 5.17
CA ARG A 477 3.13 -12.23 5.57
C ARG A 477 3.06 -12.03 7.08
N GLY A 478 3.59 -12.98 7.86
CA GLY A 478 3.44 -12.95 9.31
C GLY A 478 1.96 -13.05 9.70
N SER A 479 1.22 -14.00 9.12
CA SER A 479 -0.21 -14.15 9.38
C SER A 479 -0.62 -15.61 9.57
N ILE A 480 -1.74 -15.81 10.28
CA ILE A 480 -2.37 -17.12 10.48
C ILE A 480 -3.80 -17.00 9.95
N THR A 481 -4.09 -17.74 8.88
CA THR A 481 -5.46 -17.86 8.35
C THR A 481 -6.09 -19.13 8.90
N TYR A 482 -7.33 -19.07 9.35
CA TYR A 482 -8.05 -20.23 9.89
C TYR A 482 -9.49 -20.27 9.36
N ASP A 483 -9.97 -21.52 9.10
CA ASP A 483 -11.31 -21.77 8.58
C ASP A 483 -12.26 -22.09 9.75
N LEU A 484 -13.21 -21.18 9.99
CA LEU A 484 -14.20 -21.29 11.07
C LEU A 484 -15.11 -22.50 10.95
N ASN A 485 -15.32 -23.00 9.73
CA ASN A 485 -16.19 -24.19 9.51
C ASN A 485 -15.54 -25.50 10.00
N LEU A 486 -14.22 -25.50 10.19
CA LEU A 486 -13.49 -26.69 10.66
C LEU A 486 -13.36 -26.74 12.19
N PHE A 487 -13.91 -25.73 12.90
CA PHE A 487 -13.91 -25.68 14.34
C PHE A 487 -15.21 -26.28 14.89
N ALA A 488 -15.10 -27.31 15.75
CA ALA A 488 -16.26 -27.90 16.45
C ALA A 488 -16.89 -26.93 17.44
N GLU A 489 -16.13 -25.99 17.97
CA GLU A 489 -16.55 -24.95 18.91
C GLU A 489 -15.95 -23.61 18.44
N THR A 490 -16.68 -22.51 18.66
CA THR A 490 -16.21 -21.18 18.26
C THR A 490 -14.91 -20.82 19.00
N PRO A 491 -13.79 -20.55 18.30
CA PRO A 491 -12.55 -20.16 18.95
C PRO A 491 -12.68 -18.77 19.56
N ALA A 492 -12.23 -18.61 20.79
CA ALA A 492 -12.25 -17.33 21.51
C ALA A 492 -10.85 -16.78 21.78
N TYR A 493 -9.86 -17.63 21.75
CA TYR A 493 -8.45 -17.25 21.92
C TYR A 493 -7.56 -18.07 21.01
N ALA A 494 -6.49 -17.43 20.52
CA ALA A 494 -5.36 -18.09 19.87
C ALA A 494 -4.10 -17.83 20.68
N VAL A 495 -3.38 -18.87 21.00
CA VAL A 495 -2.14 -18.81 21.79
C VAL A 495 -1.03 -19.51 21.04
N GLY A 496 0.12 -18.90 20.96
CA GLY A 496 1.25 -19.48 20.26
C GLY A 496 2.57 -18.75 20.56
N SER A 497 3.56 -19.12 19.80
CA SER A 497 4.83 -18.38 19.79
C SER A 497 5.37 -18.32 18.37
N MET A 498 6.10 -17.25 18.07
CA MET A 498 6.80 -17.10 16.80
C MET A 498 8.27 -16.78 17.04
N PRO A 499 9.20 -17.30 16.22
CA PRO A 499 10.59 -16.88 16.27
C PRO A 499 10.74 -15.47 15.70
N LEU A 500 11.45 -14.61 16.44
CA LEU A 500 11.91 -13.31 15.98
C LEU A 500 13.41 -13.37 15.75
N PHE A 501 13.84 -12.93 14.58
CA PHE A 501 15.25 -12.87 14.26
C PHE A 501 15.81 -11.49 14.60
N LEU A 502 16.86 -11.47 15.42
CA LEU A 502 17.64 -10.29 15.73
C LEU A 502 19.01 -10.44 15.10
N ALA A 503 19.40 -9.46 14.31
CA ALA A 503 20.68 -9.44 13.65
C ALA A 503 21.49 -8.23 14.09
N THR A 504 22.80 -8.41 14.22
CA THR A 504 23.74 -7.29 14.20
C THR A 504 23.99 -6.94 12.73
N VAL A 505 24.04 -5.65 12.44
CA VAL A 505 24.27 -5.17 11.09
C VAL A 505 25.59 -4.42 11.04
N ASP A 506 26.52 -4.92 10.24
CA ASP A 506 27.81 -4.28 9.99
C ASP A 506 27.73 -3.38 8.77
N LYS A 507 28.08 -2.11 8.97
CA LYS A 507 28.07 -1.09 7.91
C LYS A 507 29.47 -0.89 7.36
N GLN A 508 29.55 -0.84 6.02
CA GLN A 508 30.75 -0.41 5.30
C GLN A 508 30.39 0.66 4.25
N THR A 509 31.33 1.55 3.98
CA THR A 509 31.15 2.62 2.97
C THR A 509 32.30 2.56 1.96
N TYR A 510 31.96 2.57 0.70
CA TYR A 510 32.91 2.51 -0.41
C TYR A 510 32.76 3.74 -1.32
N ASP A 511 33.87 4.19 -1.86
CA ASP A 511 33.86 5.07 -3.02
C ASP A 511 33.45 4.28 -4.26
N ALA A 512 32.66 4.89 -5.16
CA ALA A 512 32.17 4.24 -6.37
C ALA A 512 33.29 3.71 -7.27
N HIS A 513 34.49 4.30 -7.19
CA HIS A 513 35.68 3.89 -7.98
C HIS A 513 36.55 2.84 -7.27
N GLN A 514 36.23 2.49 -6.00
CA GLN A 514 37.02 1.58 -5.17
C GLN A 514 36.13 0.51 -4.52
N LEU A 515 35.29 -0.12 -5.32
CA LEU A 515 34.41 -1.18 -4.84
C LEU A 515 35.17 -2.49 -4.60
N PRO A 516 34.77 -3.28 -3.60
CA PRO A 516 35.35 -4.60 -3.37
C PRO A 516 35.02 -5.57 -4.51
N LYS A 517 35.81 -6.63 -4.61
CA LYS A 517 35.54 -7.70 -5.58
C LYS A 517 34.10 -8.22 -5.42
N GLY A 518 33.39 -8.36 -6.53
CA GLY A 518 32.00 -8.81 -6.57
C GLY A 518 30.98 -7.68 -6.61
N LEU A 519 31.41 -6.41 -6.45
CA LEU A 519 30.58 -5.25 -6.71
C LEU A 519 31.15 -4.45 -7.87
N ALA A 520 30.30 -4.04 -8.80
CA ALA A 520 30.67 -3.17 -9.90
C ALA A 520 29.60 -2.11 -10.13
N LEU A 521 30.00 -0.85 -10.26
CA LEU A 521 29.09 0.26 -10.51
C LEU A 521 29.35 0.79 -11.92
N LYS A 522 28.29 0.87 -12.73
CA LYS A 522 28.32 1.39 -14.10
C LYS A 522 27.22 2.42 -14.28
N GLY A 523 27.60 3.70 -14.26
CA GLY A 523 26.61 4.77 -14.27
C GLY A 523 25.72 4.69 -13.03
N ASN A 524 24.43 4.41 -13.20
CA ASN A 524 23.46 4.24 -12.13
C ASN A 524 23.10 2.77 -11.82
N GLU A 525 23.85 1.83 -12.35
CA GLU A 525 23.64 0.39 -12.19
C GLU A 525 24.71 -0.21 -11.27
N LEU A 526 24.30 -0.84 -10.17
CA LEU A 526 25.13 -1.63 -9.29
C LEU A 526 24.95 -3.11 -9.61
N VAL A 527 26.00 -3.75 -10.07
CA VAL A 527 26.05 -5.21 -10.30
C VAL A 527 26.64 -5.87 -9.08
N VAL A 528 25.94 -6.86 -8.55
CA VAL A 528 26.28 -7.59 -7.34
C VAL A 528 26.48 -9.08 -7.65
N ASP A 529 27.63 -9.63 -7.29
CA ASP A 529 27.87 -11.08 -7.32
C ASP A 529 27.23 -11.72 -6.07
N LEU A 530 26.11 -12.40 -6.24
CA LEU A 530 25.33 -13.00 -5.16
C LEU A 530 26.04 -14.18 -4.45
N LYS A 531 27.12 -14.70 -5.02
CA LYS A 531 27.98 -15.69 -4.33
C LYS A 531 28.81 -15.05 -3.23
N LEU A 532 29.19 -13.78 -3.41
CA LEU A 532 29.99 -13.03 -2.45
C LEU A 532 29.11 -12.16 -1.54
N PHE A 533 27.95 -11.75 -2.04
CA PHE A 533 26.99 -10.88 -1.37
C PHE A 533 25.57 -11.48 -1.50
N PRO A 534 25.24 -12.53 -0.75
CA PRO A 534 23.92 -13.15 -0.78
C PRO A 534 22.82 -12.12 -0.43
N ASP A 535 21.77 -12.03 -1.23
CA ASP A 535 20.67 -11.06 -1.05
C ASP A 535 20.04 -11.11 0.36
N GLN A 536 19.98 -12.29 0.94
CA GLN A 536 19.40 -12.47 2.27
C GLN A 536 20.22 -11.82 3.40
N ASP A 537 21.51 -11.54 3.17
CA ASP A 537 22.42 -11.04 4.19
C ASP A 537 22.93 -9.62 3.93
N TRP A 538 22.64 -9.07 2.75
CA TRP A 538 23.19 -7.78 2.34
C TRP A 538 22.13 -6.82 1.85
N ARG A 539 22.37 -5.51 2.12
CA ARG A 539 21.63 -4.39 1.54
C ARG A 539 22.60 -3.33 1.06
N PHE A 540 22.17 -2.63 0.01
CA PHE A 540 22.99 -1.66 -0.70
C PHE A 540 22.24 -0.34 -0.78
N PHE A 541 22.91 0.74 -0.35
CA PHE A 541 22.38 2.09 -0.44
C PHE A 541 23.37 2.96 -1.20
N ALA A 542 22.93 3.52 -2.31
CA ALA A 542 23.73 4.41 -3.11
C ALA A 542 23.59 5.86 -2.64
N LYS A 543 24.67 6.63 -2.71
CA LYS A 543 24.68 8.06 -2.37
C LYS A 543 25.27 8.90 -3.51
N ASP A 544 24.76 10.13 -3.62
CA ASP A 544 25.33 11.17 -4.51
C ASP A 544 26.55 11.87 -3.89
N ASP A 545 27.11 12.84 -4.60
CA ASP A 545 28.23 13.68 -4.15
C ASP A 545 27.92 14.46 -2.88
N SER A 546 26.66 14.82 -2.68
CA SER A 546 26.18 15.58 -1.51
C SER A 546 25.94 14.68 -0.30
N GLY A 547 26.01 13.36 -0.46
CA GLY A 547 25.81 12.38 0.59
C GLY A 547 24.34 12.00 0.81
N ASN A 548 23.42 12.41 -0.06
CA ASN A 548 22.02 12.02 -0.02
C ASN A 548 21.84 10.60 -0.58
N TYR A 549 20.96 9.84 0.00
CA TYR A 549 20.61 8.51 -0.50
C TYR A 549 19.82 8.61 -1.80
N LEU A 550 20.27 7.90 -2.83
CA LEU A 550 19.55 7.77 -4.09
C LEU A 550 18.51 6.66 -3.98
N LYS A 551 17.30 6.93 -4.45
CA LYS A 551 16.23 5.92 -4.44
C LYS A 551 16.57 4.82 -5.44
N GLU A 552 16.39 3.57 -5.02
CA GLU A 552 16.44 2.41 -5.90
C GLU A 552 15.17 2.38 -6.76
N ILE A 553 15.33 2.17 -8.06
CA ILE A 553 14.23 2.04 -9.01
C ILE A 553 13.65 0.63 -8.89
N LEU A 554 14.54 -0.35 -8.99
CA LEU A 554 14.25 -1.78 -8.89
C LEU A 554 15.56 -2.54 -8.78
N SER A 555 15.46 -3.77 -8.31
CA SER A 555 16.50 -4.79 -8.44
C SER A 555 16.02 -5.96 -9.29
N VAL A 556 16.92 -6.53 -10.07
CA VAL A 556 16.66 -7.73 -10.88
C VAL A 556 17.70 -8.76 -10.52
N SER A 557 17.26 -9.89 -9.97
CA SER A 557 18.12 -11.04 -9.69
C SER A 557 18.07 -12.02 -10.86
N HIS A 558 19.22 -12.51 -11.28
CA HIS A 558 19.35 -13.54 -12.30
C HIS A 558 19.75 -14.85 -11.64
N ASP A 559 18.82 -15.78 -11.59
CA ASP A 559 19.09 -17.14 -11.11
C ASP A 559 19.77 -17.95 -12.21
N ALA A 560 21.01 -18.37 -11.96
CA ALA A 560 21.79 -19.19 -12.89
C ALA A 560 21.42 -20.67 -12.82
N ASN A 561 20.14 -21.01 -12.83
CA ASN A 561 19.70 -22.41 -12.97
C ASN A 561 20.04 -23.05 -14.34
N ALA A 562 20.52 -22.24 -15.26
CA ALA A 562 21.06 -22.71 -16.53
C ALA A 562 22.58 -22.56 -16.51
N GLN A 563 23.32 -23.62 -16.20
CA GLN A 563 24.72 -23.92 -16.59
C GLN A 563 25.68 -22.72 -16.90
N GLY A 564 25.54 -21.56 -16.23
CA GLY A 564 26.30 -20.33 -16.48
C GLY A 564 27.10 -19.83 -15.27
N PRO A 565 28.08 -18.96 -15.45
CA PRO A 565 29.01 -18.52 -14.42
C PRO A 565 28.47 -17.41 -13.54
N GLY A 566 27.60 -17.69 -12.61
CA GLY A 566 27.36 -16.78 -11.48
C GLY A 566 25.94 -16.24 -11.35
N LEU A 567 25.48 -16.19 -10.12
CA LEU A 567 24.30 -15.49 -9.68
C LEU A 567 24.64 -14.00 -9.55
N PHE A 568 23.91 -13.15 -10.25
CA PHE A 568 24.08 -11.71 -10.14
C PHE A 568 22.75 -11.03 -9.83
N ALA A 569 22.79 -9.93 -9.06
CA ALA A 569 21.72 -8.97 -8.98
C ALA A 569 22.17 -7.64 -9.60
N VAL A 570 21.24 -6.91 -10.18
CA VAL A 570 21.46 -5.55 -10.66
C VAL A 570 20.47 -4.62 -9.99
N HIS A 571 21.00 -3.63 -9.30
CA HIS A 571 20.23 -2.58 -8.66
C HIS A 571 20.35 -1.32 -9.51
N TYR A 572 19.21 -0.70 -9.82
CA TYR A 572 19.12 0.53 -10.61
C TYR A 572 18.73 1.70 -9.71
N PHE A 573 19.50 2.79 -9.76
CA PHE A 573 19.26 3.96 -8.91
C PHE A 573 18.84 5.19 -9.73
N TYR A 574 18.04 6.06 -9.11
CA TYR A 574 17.74 7.39 -9.65
C TYR A 574 18.88 8.35 -9.37
N GLY A 575 19.75 8.56 -10.33
CA GLY A 575 20.94 9.39 -10.24
C GLY A 575 22.22 8.57 -10.34
N GLN A 576 23.34 9.25 -10.31
CA GLN A 576 24.66 8.62 -10.42
C GLN A 576 25.28 8.46 -9.04
N PRO A 577 25.46 7.24 -8.53
CA PRO A 577 26.11 7.00 -7.28
C PRO A 577 27.60 7.40 -7.31
N THR A 578 28.05 8.07 -6.27
CA THR A 578 29.47 8.36 -6.02
C THR A 578 29.99 7.58 -4.82
N ARG A 579 29.08 7.14 -3.95
CA ARG A 579 29.39 6.31 -2.79
C ARG A 579 28.36 5.18 -2.67
N LEU A 580 28.81 4.06 -2.13
CA LEU A 580 27.97 2.90 -1.81
C LEU A 580 28.11 2.58 -0.33
N GLU A 581 27.00 2.56 0.39
CA GLU A 581 26.93 1.99 1.74
C GLU A 581 26.39 0.58 1.64
N THR A 582 27.08 -0.36 2.26
CA THR A 582 26.65 -1.75 2.35
C THR A 582 26.39 -2.09 3.80
N TYR A 583 25.36 -2.88 4.02
CA TYR A 583 24.95 -3.37 5.32
C TYR A 583 24.91 -4.89 5.27
N GLN A 584 25.72 -5.51 6.10
CA GLN A 584 25.77 -6.97 6.21
C GLN A 584 25.11 -7.41 7.50
N ARG A 585 24.18 -8.32 7.39
CA ARG A 585 23.60 -9.02 8.54
C ARG A 585 24.63 -9.98 9.14
N THR A 586 24.90 -9.82 10.43
CA THR A 586 25.81 -10.69 11.18
C THR A 586 25.14 -11.12 12.47
N ASN A 587 25.65 -12.20 13.08
CA ASN A 587 25.24 -12.69 14.40
C ASN A 587 23.72 -12.80 14.59
N LEU A 588 23.06 -13.53 13.69
CA LEU A 588 21.63 -13.79 13.78
C LEU A 588 21.30 -14.59 15.04
N THR A 589 20.48 -14.02 15.91
CA THR A 589 19.93 -14.68 17.11
C THR A 589 18.43 -14.83 16.97
N THR A 590 17.89 -15.98 17.38
CA THR A 590 16.46 -16.22 17.39
C THR A 590 15.93 -16.08 18.81
N VAL A 591 14.93 -15.24 19.00
CA VAL A 591 14.18 -15.11 20.26
C VAL A 591 12.73 -15.50 20.04
N GLN A 592 12.12 -16.13 21.05
CA GLN A 592 10.71 -16.51 20.98
C GLN A 592 9.81 -15.36 21.46
N TYR A 593 8.82 -15.04 20.64
CA TYR A 593 7.75 -14.11 20.98
C TYR A 593 6.48 -14.90 21.24
N GLY A 594 6.11 -15.03 22.53
CA GLY A 594 4.83 -15.64 22.90
C GLY A 594 3.69 -14.64 22.73
N PHE A 595 2.57 -15.10 22.18
CA PHE A 595 1.37 -14.27 22.00
C PHE A 595 0.12 -14.99 22.51
N GLU A 596 -0.84 -14.19 22.96
CA GLU A 596 -2.20 -14.57 23.25
C GLU A 596 -3.13 -13.52 22.64
N VAL A 597 -4.03 -13.94 21.78
CA VAL A 597 -4.98 -13.08 21.08
C VAL A 597 -6.37 -13.49 21.47
N LYS A 598 -7.18 -12.54 21.94
CA LYS A 598 -8.61 -12.74 22.07
C LYS A 598 -9.24 -12.54 20.70
N LEU A 599 -9.97 -13.55 20.23
CA LEU A 599 -10.62 -13.55 18.94
C LEU A 599 -12.02 -12.94 19.06
N ASP A 600 -12.40 -12.14 18.09
CA ASP A 600 -13.77 -11.66 17.96
C ASP A 600 -14.70 -12.83 17.63
N LYS A 601 -15.87 -12.87 18.22
CA LYS A 601 -16.87 -13.90 17.94
C LYS A 601 -17.38 -13.72 16.51
N THR A 602 -17.03 -14.62 15.64
CA THR A 602 -17.74 -14.85 14.39
C THR A 602 -18.85 -15.87 14.68
N GLU A 603 -20.10 -15.47 14.67
CA GLU A 603 -21.17 -16.47 14.61
C GLU A 603 -21.09 -17.12 13.23
N PRO A 604 -21.02 -18.47 13.15
CA PRO A 604 -21.11 -19.14 11.87
C PRO A 604 -22.46 -18.76 11.25
N GLY A 605 -22.40 -18.08 10.10
CA GLY A 605 -23.62 -17.76 9.37
C GLY A 605 -24.37 -19.06 9.09
N ASN A 606 -25.63 -19.16 9.52
CA ASN A 606 -26.51 -20.25 9.17
C ASN A 606 -26.63 -20.33 7.63
N LEU A 607 -25.81 -21.20 7.04
CA LEU A 607 -25.83 -21.53 5.61
C LEU A 607 -26.97 -22.50 5.22
N ASP A 608 -27.97 -22.69 6.10
CA ASP A 608 -29.17 -23.47 5.80
C ASP A 608 -30.41 -22.55 5.76
N GLN A 609 -30.51 -21.75 4.70
CA GLN A 609 -31.81 -21.34 4.12
C GLN A 609 -31.64 -20.83 2.69
#